data_be66f3a5463604589585aa190e505d27
#
_entry.id   be66f3a5463604589585aa190e505d27
#
_cell.length_a   1.000
_cell.length_b   1.000
_cell.length_c   1.000
_cell.angle_alpha   90.00
_cell.angle_beta   90.00
_cell.angle_gamma   90.00
#
_symmetry.space_group_name_H-M   'P 1'
#
loop_
_entity.id
_entity.type
_entity.pdbx_description
1 polymer ?
#
loop_
_entity_poly.entity_id
_entity_poly.type
_entity_poly.pdbx_seq_one_letter_code
_entity_poly.pdbx_strand_id
1 'polypeptide(L)'
;MKLNLGCGLDYREDWVNHDFNKNVKADVYFDLTKKFPLEDNSFDYILLDHVIEHIPKEKVIEFMEELNRIGKEGCLIEIYTPHFTSMYAFSHLTHYSQYGLGTFDTFRIEEMFNGERYSKVRFRLIEEKLMFFHHNLQIFKFLSKIPINWLFNFGRTWQQLMEKFQFFGFDEIHYKLEVLK
;
A
#
# COMPACT_ATOMS: atom_id res chain seq x y z
N MET A 1 -17.83 -2.41 -6.10
CA MET A 1 -16.96 -1.96 -7.22
C MET A 1 -15.50 -2.11 -6.82
N LYS A 2 -14.59 -2.22 -7.80
CA LYS A 2 -13.14 -2.27 -7.55
C LYS A 2 -12.47 -1.03 -8.11
N LEU A 3 -11.46 -0.52 -7.42
CA LEU A 3 -10.70 0.68 -7.79
C LEU A 3 -9.22 0.35 -7.94
N ASN A 4 -8.61 0.78 -9.04
CA ASN A 4 -7.18 0.72 -9.29
C ASN A 4 -6.64 2.15 -9.27
N LEU A 5 -6.04 2.57 -8.17
CA LEU A 5 -5.49 3.90 -7.99
C LEU A 5 -4.07 3.99 -8.54
N GLY A 6 -3.78 5.01 -9.36
CA GLY A 6 -2.49 5.16 -10.01
C GLY A 6 -2.20 4.02 -10.99
N CYS A 7 -3.18 3.71 -11.85
CA CYS A 7 -3.14 2.50 -12.69
C CYS A 7 -1.97 2.48 -13.70
N GLY A 8 -1.41 3.62 -14.07
CA GLY A 8 -0.32 3.68 -15.05
C GLY A 8 -0.70 2.91 -16.34
N LEU A 9 0.12 1.92 -16.66
CA LEU A 9 -0.12 1.04 -17.81
C LEU A 9 -0.94 -0.23 -17.47
N ASP A 10 -1.27 -0.46 -16.19
CA ASP A 10 -2.06 -1.60 -15.72
C ASP A 10 -3.57 -1.27 -15.71
N TYR A 11 -4.12 -0.93 -16.88
CA TYR A 11 -5.57 -0.72 -17.02
C TYR A 11 -6.31 -2.05 -16.87
N ARG A 12 -7.23 -2.13 -15.91
CA ARG A 12 -7.98 -3.34 -15.57
C ARG A 12 -9.42 -3.22 -16.07
N GLU A 13 -9.84 -4.11 -16.94
CA GLU A 13 -11.24 -4.23 -17.35
C GLU A 13 -12.13 -4.52 -16.11
N ASP A 14 -13.35 -4.02 -16.12
CA ASP A 14 -14.33 -4.15 -15.02
C ASP A 14 -13.94 -3.48 -13.69
N TRP A 15 -12.89 -2.66 -13.66
CA TRP A 15 -12.50 -1.84 -12.53
C TRP A 15 -12.68 -0.35 -12.88
N VAL A 16 -12.82 0.49 -11.86
CA VAL A 16 -12.59 1.93 -12.03
C VAL A 16 -11.08 2.16 -11.98
N ASN A 17 -10.49 2.66 -13.05
CA ASN A 17 -9.07 2.94 -13.14
C ASN A 17 -8.82 4.44 -12.98
N HIS A 18 -7.96 4.79 -12.06
CA HIS A 18 -7.56 6.18 -11.81
C HIS A 18 -6.10 6.39 -12.14
N ASP A 19 -5.76 7.54 -12.70
CA ASP A 19 -4.39 8.05 -12.73
C ASP A 19 -4.38 9.58 -12.64
N PHE A 20 -3.24 10.14 -12.24
CA PHE A 20 -3.00 11.58 -12.30
C PHE A 20 -2.61 12.03 -13.71
N ASN A 21 -1.87 11.17 -14.42
CA ASN A 21 -1.32 11.44 -15.76
C ASN A 21 -2.37 11.23 -16.85
N LYS A 22 -2.82 12.31 -17.48
CA LYS A 22 -3.81 12.27 -18.56
C LYS A 22 -3.32 11.61 -19.87
N ASN A 23 -2.04 11.27 -19.96
CA ASN A 23 -1.48 10.58 -21.12
C ASN A 23 -1.59 9.04 -21.02
N VAL A 24 -2.03 8.50 -19.90
CA VAL A 24 -2.35 7.07 -19.76
C VAL A 24 -3.85 6.84 -19.83
N LYS A 25 -4.24 5.62 -20.23
CA LYS A 25 -5.65 5.24 -20.26
C LYS A 25 -6.14 5.05 -18.82
N ALA A 26 -7.10 5.86 -18.39
CA ALA A 26 -7.80 5.71 -17.11
C ALA A 26 -9.27 6.17 -17.27
N ASP A 27 -10.12 5.79 -16.32
CA ASP A 27 -11.54 6.18 -16.33
C ASP A 27 -11.75 7.53 -15.64
N VAL A 28 -10.93 7.82 -14.62
CA VAL A 28 -10.98 9.07 -13.85
C VAL A 28 -9.58 9.62 -13.59
N TYR A 29 -9.46 10.96 -13.57
CA TYR A 29 -8.19 11.66 -13.40
C TYR A 29 -8.33 12.70 -12.30
N PHE A 30 -7.56 12.55 -11.21
CA PHE A 30 -7.51 13.54 -10.13
C PHE A 30 -6.20 13.45 -9.36
N ASP A 31 -5.99 14.42 -8.47
CA ASP A 31 -4.82 14.55 -7.61
C ASP A 31 -5.07 13.85 -6.28
N LEU A 32 -4.29 12.82 -5.97
CA LEU A 32 -4.41 12.01 -4.76
C LEU A 32 -4.03 12.77 -3.47
N THR A 33 -3.43 13.94 -3.58
CA THR A 33 -3.12 14.81 -2.42
C THR A 33 -4.31 15.67 -1.97
N LYS A 34 -5.46 15.55 -2.66
CA LYS A 34 -6.69 16.30 -2.42
C LYS A 34 -7.84 15.35 -2.11
N LYS A 35 -8.98 15.93 -1.70
CA LYS A 35 -10.21 15.15 -1.57
C LYS A 35 -10.57 14.50 -2.90
N PHE A 36 -10.84 13.19 -2.87
CA PHE A 36 -11.18 12.42 -4.09
C PHE A 36 -12.59 12.77 -4.57
N PRO A 37 -12.78 13.00 -5.89
CA PRO A 37 -14.09 13.24 -6.49
C PRO A 37 -14.88 11.92 -6.65
N LEU A 38 -14.85 11.08 -5.63
CA LEU A 38 -15.49 9.78 -5.55
C LEU A 38 -16.47 9.77 -4.37
N GLU A 39 -17.57 9.04 -4.52
CA GLU A 39 -18.61 8.94 -3.51
C GLU A 39 -18.15 8.11 -2.30
N ASP A 40 -18.73 8.41 -1.13
CA ASP A 40 -18.52 7.65 0.09
C ASP A 40 -19.03 6.21 -0.08
N ASN A 41 -18.35 5.24 0.56
CA ASN A 41 -18.80 3.85 0.62
C ASN A 41 -19.09 3.21 -0.76
N SER A 42 -18.25 3.48 -1.77
CA SER A 42 -18.49 3.03 -3.14
C SER A 42 -17.73 1.77 -3.52
N PHE A 43 -16.60 1.52 -2.88
CA PHE A 43 -15.70 0.45 -3.29
C PHE A 43 -15.64 -0.70 -2.28
N ASP A 44 -15.55 -1.92 -2.81
CA ASP A 44 -15.40 -3.16 -2.05
C ASP A 44 -13.92 -3.61 -2.02
N TYR A 45 -13.13 -3.07 -2.96
CA TYR A 45 -11.71 -3.38 -3.12
C TYR A 45 -10.97 -2.21 -3.74
N ILE A 46 -9.81 -1.86 -3.20
CA ILE A 46 -8.93 -0.79 -3.69
C ILE A 46 -7.51 -1.35 -3.80
N LEU A 47 -6.88 -1.15 -4.96
CA LEU A 47 -5.49 -1.50 -5.21
C LEU A 47 -4.65 -0.24 -5.36
N LEU A 48 -3.50 -0.24 -4.68
CA LEU A 48 -2.42 0.71 -4.86
C LEU A 48 -1.14 -0.06 -5.18
N ASP A 49 -0.71 0.00 -6.42
CA ASP A 49 0.51 -0.64 -6.88
C ASP A 49 1.56 0.43 -7.20
N HIS A 50 2.53 0.62 -6.31
CA HIS A 50 3.53 1.69 -6.39
C HIS A 50 2.93 3.10 -6.50
N VAL A 51 2.08 3.45 -5.55
CA VAL A 51 1.38 4.74 -5.50
C VAL A 51 1.67 5.52 -4.23
N ILE A 52 1.58 4.86 -3.07
CA ILE A 52 1.61 5.55 -1.77
C ILE A 52 2.95 6.23 -1.48
N GLU A 53 4.04 5.73 -2.03
CA GLU A 53 5.38 6.33 -1.92
C GLU A 53 5.47 7.70 -2.60
N HIS A 54 4.58 7.98 -3.55
CA HIS A 54 4.46 9.26 -4.25
C HIS A 54 3.58 10.27 -3.51
N ILE A 55 2.95 9.88 -2.39
CA ILE A 55 2.18 10.80 -1.55
C ILE A 55 3.13 11.51 -0.58
N PRO A 56 3.13 12.87 -0.53
CA PRO A 56 3.91 13.61 0.44
C PRO A 56 3.61 13.12 1.87
N LYS A 57 4.66 12.95 2.67
CA LYS A 57 4.56 12.32 4.01
C LYS A 57 3.50 12.97 4.90
N GLU A 58 3.41 14.30 4.84
CA GLU A 58 2.42 15.09 5.58
C GLU A 58 0.98 14.89 5.10
N LYS A 59 0.79 14.30 3.92
CA LYS A 59 -0.52 14.01 3.31
C LYS A 59 -0.96 12.56 3.44
N VAL A 60 -0.10 11.67 3.91
CA VAL A 60 -0.41 10.22 3.98
C VAL A 60 -1.62 9.95 4.88
N ILE A 61 -1.76 10.67 6.00
CA ILE A 61 -2.93 10.48 6.89
C ILE A 61 -4.22 10.89 6.20
N GLU A 62 -4.27 12.08 5.58
CA GLU A 62 -5.44 12.55 4.83
C GLU A 62 -5.78 11.60 3.67
N PHE A 63 -4.76 11.10 2.98
CA PHE A 63 -4.90 10.11 1.91
C PHE A 63 -5.55 8.81 2.42
N MET A 64 -5.10 8.29 3.55
CA MET A 64 -5.68 7.08 4.16
C MET A 64 -7.13 7.32 4.64
N GLU A 65 -7.42 8.52 5.14
CA GLU A 65 -8.79 8.92 5.50
C GLU A 65 -9.72 8.94 4.28
N GLU A 66 -9.23 9.40 3.12
CA GLU A 66 -9.98 9.35 1.87
C GLU A 66 -10.21 7.90 1.39
N LEU A 67 -9.20 7.01 1.50
CA LEU A 67 -9.38 5.59 1.21
C LEU A 67 -10.45 4.95 2.12
N ASN A 68 -10.43 5.30 3.41
CA ASN A 68 -11.48 4.85 4.33
C ASN A 68 -12.84 5.41 3.91
N ARG A 69 -12.94 6.69 3.57
CA ARG A 69 -14.20 7.33 3.18
C ARG A 69 -14.86 6.66 1.97
N ILE A 70 -14.08 6.42 0.91
CA ILE A 70 -14.61 5.83 -0.35
C ILE A 70 -14.80 4.31 -0.26
N GLY A 71 -14.06 3.62 0.61
CA GLY A 71 -14.25 2.20 0.88
C GLY A 71 -15.53 1.95 1.68
N LYS A 72 -16.24 0.87 1.40
CA LYS A 72 -17.33 0.37 2.25
C LYS A 72 -16.78 -0.22 3.53
N GLU A 73 -17.64 -0.43 4.54
CA GLU A 73 -17.30 -1.33 5.66
C GLU A 73 -16.84 -2.69 5.11
N GLY A 74 -15.69 -3.19 5.57
CA GLY A 74 -15.10 -4.44 5.10
C GLY A 74 -14.37 -4.33 3.73
N CYS A 75 -14.26 -3.14 3.14
CA CYS A 75 -13.49 -2.94 1.91
C CYS A 75 -12.04 -3.37 2.11
N LEU A 76 -11.51 -4.17 1.19
CA LEU A 76 -10.11 -4.56 1.20
C LEU A 76 -9.27 -3.56 0.42
N ILE A 77 -8.17 -3.11 1.03
CA ILE A 77 -7.18 -2.24 0.40
C ILE A 77 -5.87 -3.01 0.33
N GLU A 78 -5.38 -3.24 -0.88
CA GLU A 78 -4.06 -3.82 -1.12
C GLU A 78 -3.07 -2.74 -1.55
N ILE A 79 -1.91 -2.71 -0.89
CA ILE A 79 -0.85 -1.73 -1.11
C ILE A 79 0.45 -2.47 -1.36
N TYR A 80 1.04 -2.28 -2.53
CA TYR A 80 2.41 -2.65 -2.85
C TYR A 80 3.26 -1.39 -2.91
N THR A 81 4.40 -1.38 -2.23
CA THR A 81 5.30 -0.22 -2.21
C THR A 81 6.73 -0.68 -1.94
N PRO A 82 7.75 0.05 -2.40
CA PRO A 82 9.13 -0.31 -2.09
C PRO A 82 9.37 -0.34 -0.58
N HIS A 83 9.99 -1.42 -0.11
CA HIS A 83 10.43 -1.51 1.28
C HIS A 83 11.58 -0.52 1.53
N PHE A 84 11.71 0.03 2.74
CA PHE A 84 12.74 1.03 3.04
C PHE A 84 14.18 0.51 2.85
N THR A 85 14.40 -0.80 2.81
CA THR A 85 15.72 -1.38 2.49
C THR A 85 15.96 -1.54 0.99
N SER A 86 14.93 -1.31 0.16
CA SER A 86 15.04 -1.39 -1.29
C SER A 86 15.81 -0.19 -1.85
N MET A 87 16.69 -0.45 -2.82
CA MET A 87 17.30 0.63 -3.58
C MET A 87 16.23 1.49 -4.30
N TYR A 88 15.12 0.91 -4.69
CA TYR A 88 14.03 1.62 -5.36
C TYR A 88 13.32 2.63 -4.44
N ALA A 89 13.35 2.44 -3.12
CA ALA A 89 12.75 3.38 -2.19
C ALA A 89 13.44 4.77 -2.23
N PHE A 90 14.71 4.82 -2.61
CA PHE A 90 15.52 6.04 -2.60
C PHE A 90 15.98 6.50 -3.99
N SER A 91 16.05 5.61 -4.97
CA SER A 91 16.57 5.95 -6.30
C SER A 91 15.61 6.75 -7.16
N HIS A 92 14.32 6.78 -6.80
CA HIS A 92 13.30 7.52 -7.55
C HIS A 92 13.04 8.89 -6.90
N LEU A 93 13.23 9.98 -7.67
CA LEU A 93 13.14 11.35 -7.15
C LEU A 93 11.74 11.75 -6.65
N THR A 94 10.70 11.03 -7.04
CA THR A 94 9.32 11.31 -6.65
C THR A 94 8.83 10.45 -5.49
N HIS A 95 9.70 9.66 -4.84
CA HIS A 95 9.37 8.93 -3.64
C HIS A 95 9.59 9.82 -2.41
N TYR A 96 8.50 10.23 -1.78
CA TYR A 96 8.52 11.10 -0.61
C TYR A 96 8.58 10.34 0.71
N SER A 97 8.11 9.08 0.72
CA SER A 97 7.99 8.27 1.93
C SER A 97 8.56 6.88 1.75
N GLN A 98 9.12 6.34 2.82
CA GLN A 98 9.62 4.97 2.90
C GLN A 98 8.74 4.17 3.84
N TYR A 99 8.54 2.89 3.51
CA TYR A 99 7.59 2.00 4.16
C TYR A 99 8.27 0.75 4.69
N GLY A 100 7.83 0.28 5.85
CA GLY A 100 8.32 -0.92 6.52
C GLY A 100 7.25 -1.52 7.43
N LEU A 101 7.61 -2.57 8.15
CA LEU A 101 6.71 -3.21 9.11
C LEU A 101 6.20 -2.20 10.15
N GLY A 102 4.91 -2.28 10.45
CA GLY A 102 4.28 -1.41 11.44
C GLY A 102 3.93 0.01 10.94
N THR A 103 4.19 0.35 9.67
CA THR A 103 3.86 1.68 9.15
C THR A 103 2.39 2.05 9.38
N PHE A 104 1.47 1.11 9.23
CA PHE A 104 0.03 1.33 9.41
C PHE A 104 -0.51 1.01 10.80
N ASP A 105 0.34 0.71 11.78
CA ASP A 105 -0.10 0.45 13.16
C ASP A 105 -0.86 1.64 13.76
N THR A 106 -0.53 2.86 13.33
CA THR A 106 -1.25 4.10 13.70
C THR A 106 -2.77 4.04 13.43
N PHE A 107 -3.21 3.25 12.45
CA PHE A 107 -4.61 3.11 12.07
C PHE A 107 -5.30 1.88 12.65
N ARG A 108 -4.59 1.05 13.44
CA ARG A 108 -5.18 -0.16 14.04
C ARG A 108 -6.08 0.20 15.21
N ILE A 109 -7.16 -0.57 15.40
CA ILE A 109 -8.10 -0.38 16.50
C ILE A 109 -7.42 -0.53 17.87
N GLU A 110 -6.49 -1.48 17.96
CA GLU A 110 -5.96 -1.99 19.23
C GLU A 110 -4.74 -1.20 19.73
N GLU A 111 -4.09 -0.42 18.86
CA GLU A 111 -2.85 0.28 19.21
C GLU A 111 -3.06 1.80 19.20
N MET A 112 -2.86 2.40 20.36
CA MET A 112 -2.71 3.84 20.49
C MET A 112 -1.25 4.15 20.76
N PHE A 113 -0.59 4.87 19.87
CA PHE A 113 0.78 5.30 20.12
C PHE A 113 0.73 6.42 21.19
N ASN A 114 1.23 6.14 22.38
CA ASN A 114 1.25 7.06 23.55
C ASN A 114 -0.11 7.70 23.89
N GLY A 115 -1.24 7.04 23.54
CA GLY A 115 -2.58 7.57 23.81
C GLY A 115 -3.05 8.63 22.81
N GLU A 116 -2.22 9.03 21.84
CA GLU A 116 -2.59 10.00 20.82
C GLU A 116 -3.05 9.30 19.53
N ARG A 117 -4.09 9.84 18.95
CA ARG A 117 -4.63 9.39 17.65
C ARG A 117 -4.32 10.43 16.60
N TYR A 118 -3.55 10.05 15.59
CA TYR A 118 -3.29 10.90 14.43
C TYR A 118 -4.46 10.94 13.45
N SER A 119 -5.34 9.93 13.49
CA SER A 119 -6.52 9.83 12.63
C SER A 119 -7.72 9.26 13.36
N LYS A 120 -8.94 9.63 12.91
CA LYS A 120 -10.21 9.07 13.42
C LYS A 120 -10.59 7.76 12.74
N VAL A 121 -10.07 7.51 11.53
CA VAL A 121 -10.39 6.30 10.77
C VAL A 121 -9.61 5.08 11.27
N ARG A 122 -10.14 3.91 10.98
CA ARG A 122 -9.59 2.63 11.42
C ARG A 122 -9.46 1.66 10.26
N PHE A 123 -8.40 0.87 10.36
CA PHE A 123 -8.19 -0.27 9.49
C PHE A 123 -7.81 -1.48 10.32
N ARG A 124 -8.29 -2.65 9.91
CA ARG A 124 -7.76 -3.93 10.39
C ARG A 124 -6.62 -4.34 9.47
N LEU A 125 -5.45 -4.58 10.02
CA LEU A 125 -4.34 -5.17 9.27
C LEU A 125 -4.61 -6.67 9.10
N ILE A 126 -4.90 -7.08 7.86
CA ILE A 126 -5.15 -8.48 7.50
C ILE A 126 -3.83 -9.18 7.20
N GLU A 127 -2.94 -8.50 6.47
CA GLU A 127 -1.69 -9.07 6.03
C GLU A 127 -0.62 -7.99 5.91
N GLU A 128 0.62 -8.36 6.24
CA GLU A 128 1.82 -7.57 6.08
C GLU A 128 2.94 -8.53 5.67
N LYS A 129 3.48 -8.39 4.47
CA LYS A 129 4.47 -9.30 3.89
C LYS A 129 5.68 -8.58 3.36
N LEU A 130 6.85 -9.06 3.74
CA LEU A 130 8.12 -8.67 3.14
C LEU A 130 8.34 -9.47 1.85
N MET A 131 8.61 -8.78 0.76
CA MET A 131 8.81 -9.36 -0.56
C MET A 131 10.29 -9.20 -0.95
N PHE A 132 10.96 -10.35 -1.12
CA PHE A 132 12.38 -10.35 -1.49
C PHE A 132 12.61 -9.92 -2.94
N PHE A 133 11.63 -10.16 -3.82
CA PHE A 133 11.66 -9.75 -5.22
C PHE A 133 10.42 -8.94 -5.56
N HIS A 134 10.59 -7.96 -6.43
CA HIS A 134 9.51 -7.18 -6.98
C HIS A 134 8.47 -8.11 -7.64
N HIS A 135 7.20 -7.98 -7.27
CA HIS A 135 6.13 -8.91 -7.69
C HIS A 135 5.91 -8.91 -9.21
N ASN A 136 6.19 -7.80 -9.91
CA ASN A 136 6.03 -7.64 -11.36
C ASN A 136 7.28 -7.97 -12.19
N LEU A 137 8.44 -8.27 -11.58
CA LEU A 137 9.65 -8.58 -12.34
C LEU A 137 9.55 -9.96 -13.02
N GLN A 138 9.30 -9.95 -14.33
CA GLN A 138 9.10 -11.19 -15.12
C GLN A 138 10.28 -12.17 -15.08
N ILE A 139 11.51 -11.66 -14.99
CA ILE A 139 12.73 -12.47 -14.85
C ILE A 139 12.71 -13.32 -13.58
N PHE A 140 12.07 -12.83 -12.52
CA PHE A 140 12.00 -13.53 -11.23
C PHE A 140 10.68 -14.29 -11.00
N LYS A 141 9.76 -14.32 -11.97
CA LYS A 141 8.55 -15.16 -11.88
C LYS A 141 8.89 -16.65 -11.63
N PHE A 142 10.06 -17.12 -12.08
CA PHE A 142 10.55 -18.47 -11.77
C PHE A 142 11.05 -18.53 -10.32
N LEU A 143 11.79 -17.52 -9.85
CA LEU A 143 12.31 -17.45 -8.48
C LEU A 143 11.22 -17.09 -7.45
N SER A 144 10.17 -16.39 -7.85
CA SER A 144 9.02 -16.13 -6.97
C SER A 144 8.20 -17.39 -6.66
N LYS A 145 8.36 -18.46 -7.48
CA LYS A 145 7.81 -19.79 -7.20
C LYS A 145 8.62 -20.55 -6.15
N ILE A 146 9.86 -20.13 -5.88
CA ILE A 146 10.63 -20.66 -4.77
C ILE A 146 10.02 -20.07 -3.49
N PRO A 147 9.74 -20.87 -2.45
CA PRO A 147 9.08 -20.39 -1.24
C PRO A 147 9.99 -19.52 -0.37
N ILE A 148 10.88 -18.73 -0.98
CA ILE A 148 11.82 -17.85 -0.28
C ILE A 148 11.08 -16.77 0.50
N ASN A 149 9.99 -16.23 -0.06
CA ASN A 149 9.14 -15.27 0.65
C ASN A 149 8.48 -15.90 1.87
N TRP A 150 8.16 -17.19 1.86
CA TRP A 150 7.64 -17.90 3.01
C TRP A 150 8.63 -17.88 4.18
N LEU A 151 9.93 -18.06 3.91
CA LEU A 151 10.98 -18.05 4.93
C LEU A 151 11.04 -16.73 5.68
N PHE A 152 10.77 -15.60 5.01
CA PHE A 152 10.81 -14.27 5.61
C PHE A 152 9.49 -13.87 6.28
N ASN A 153 8.39 -14.58 6.00
CA ASN A 153 7.06 -14.25 6.51
C ASN A 153 6.53 -15.30 7.53
N PHE A 154 7.43 -15.91 8.31
CA PHE A 154 7.10 -16.93 9.32
C PHE A 154 6.48 -16.35 10.62
N GLY A 155 5.76 -15.27 10.51
CA GLY A 155 5.11 -14.56 11.61
C GLY A 155 5.75 -13.20 11.89
N ARG A 156 4.96 -12.29 12.47
CA ARG A 156 5.33 -10.87 12.62
C ARG A 156 6.62 -10.67 13.42
N THR A 157 6.83 -11.42 14.49
CA THR A 157 8.06 -11.34 15.30
C THR A 157 9.31 -11.69 14.48
N TRP A 158 9.20 -12.72 13.62
CA TRP A 158 10.29 -13.12 12.74
C TRP A 158 10.55 -12.08 11.66
N GLN A 159 9.50 -11.53 11.05
CA GLN A 159 9.61 -10.43 10.10
C GLN A 159 10.32 -9.21 10.71
N GLN A 160 9.91 -8.78 11.92
CA GLN A 160 10.55 -7.68 12.65
C GLN A 160 12.03 -7.95 12.94
N LEU A 161 12.38 -9.21 13.25
CA LEU A 161 13.78 -9.60 13.46
C LEU A 161 14.59 -9.47 12.16
N MET A 162 14.04 -9.95 11.03
CA MET A 162 14.69 -9.85 9.72
C MET A 162 14.85 -8.40 9.28
N GLU A 163 13.84 -7.58 9.46
CA GLU A 163 13.88 -6.15 9.16
C GLU A 163 14.90 -5.43 10.05
N LYS A 164 14.90 -5.69 11.36
CA LYS A 164 15.80 -5.05 12.33
C LYS A 164 17.27 -5.32 12.06
N PHE A 165 17.61 -6.55 11.71
CA PHE A 165 19.01 -6.92 11.46
C PHE A 165 19.45 -6.69 10.02
N GLN A 166 18.54 -6.37 9.10
CA GLN A 166 18.82 -6.06 7.70
C GLN A 166 19.77 -7.06 7.02
N PHE A 167 19.66 -8.34 7.39
CA PHE A 167 20.52 -9.38 6.80
C PHE A 167 20.32 -9.52 5.29
N PHE A 168 19.14 -9.10 4.81
CA PHE A 168 18.78 -9.08 3.40
C PHE A 168 18.00 -7.81 3.10
N GLY A 169 18.22 -7.22 1.92
CA GLY A 169 17.33 -6.18 1.40
C GLY A 169 16.04 -6.80 0.89
N PHE A 170 14.91 -6.20 1.22
CA PHE A 170 13.63 -6.55 0.63
C PHE A 170 13.29 -5.52 -0.44
N ASP A 171 12.79 -5.98 -1.59
CA ASP A 171 12.44 -5.07 -2.68
C ASP A 171 11.13 -4.34 -2.40
N GLU A 172 10.15 -5.04 -1.86
CA GLU A 172 8.82 -4.53 -1.62
C GLU A 172 8.27 -4.95 -0.25
N ILE A 173 7.28 -4.21 0.19
CA ILE A 173 6.37 -4.63 1.25
C ILE A 173 4.94 -4.58 0.71
N HIS A 174 4.18 -5.61 1.03
CA HIS A 174 2.77 -5.74 0.70
C HIS A 174 1.94 -5.64 1.98
N TYR A 175 0.94 -4.77 1.96
CA TYR A 175 -0.05 -4.65 3.02
C TYR A 175 -1.44 -4.97 2.49
N LYS A 176 -2.22 -5.63 3.32
CA LYS A 176 -3.64 -5.81 3.11
C LYS A 176 -4.40 -5.30 4.32
N LEU A 177 -5.19 -4.27 4.10
CA LEU A 177 -5.98 -3.59 5.11
C LEU A 177 -7.46 -3.81 4.85
N GLU A 178 -8.26 -3.82 5.91
CA GLU A 178 -9.73 -3.84 5.85
C GLU A 178 -10.26 -2.54 6.46
N VAL A 179 -11.13 -1.87 5.74
CA VAL A 179 -11.81 -0.66 6.19
C VAL A 179 -12.76 -0.97 7.33
N LEU A 180 -12.68 -0.19 8.41
CA LEU A 180 -13.60 -0.20 9.53
C LEU A 180 -14.29 1.17 9.63
N LYS A 181 -15.62 1.17 9.81
CA LYS A 181 -16.43 2.41 9.92
C LYS A 181 -16.82 2.70 11.37
#